data_fc03932e7063e82714925f35bf5b582c
#
_entry.id   fc03932e7063e82714925f35bf5b582c
#
_cell.length_a   1.000
_cell.length_b   1.000
_cell.length_c   1.000
_cell.angle_alpha   90.00
_cell.angle_beta   90.00
_cell.angle_gamma   90.00
#
_symmetry.space_group_name_H-M   'P 1'
#
loop_
_entity.id
_entity.type
_entity.pdbx_description
1 polymer ?
#
loop_
_entity_poly.entity_id
_entity_poly.type
_entity_poly.pdbx_seq_one_letter_code
_entity_poly.pdbx_strand_id
1 'polypeptide(L)'
;GFGFYFDSRAHQFKAKPHAKSVAKFKKRMKELTCRSWGVSNSCKVEKLNQLIRGWINYFKIGSMKRLCKELDSRIRYRLRMCIWKQWKTPQNRIKNLMKLGVDKDTAWITAYTGSRIAYVCQRRVMNFAINKERLTKFGLVSMLDYYTERCVTC
;
A
#
# COMPACT_ATOMS: atom_id res chain seq x y z
N GLY A 1 -13.62 11.84 12.35
CA GLY A 1 -14.42 12.94 11.82
C GLY A 1 -13.76 13.67 10.67
N PHE A 2 -14.51 14.59 10.12
CA PHE A 2 -14.05 15.47 9.05
C PHE A 2 -13.36 16.72 9.60
N GLY A 3 -12.37 17.22 8.83
CA GLY A 3 -11.86 18.57 8.94
C GLY A 3 -12.25 19.36 7.71
N PHE A 4 -12.07 20.67 7.75
CA PHE A 4 -12.36 21.56 6.64
C PHE A 4 -11.13 22.38 6.27
N TYR A 5 -11.01 22.76 5.01
CA TYR A 5 -10.01 23.70 4.54
C TYR A 5 -10.60 24.57 3.45
N PHE A 6 -10.04 25.78 3.32
CA PHE A 6 -10.42 26.68 2.25
C PHE A 6 -9.60 26.40 0.99
N ASP A 7 -10.28 26.07 -0.10
CA ASP A 7 -9.64 25.90 -1.41
C ASP A 7 -9.61 27.27 -2.11
N SER A 8 -8.46 27.91 -2.11
CA SER A 8 -8.27 29.24 -2.69
C SER A 8 -8.49 29.29 -4.22
N ARG A 9 -8.29 28.16 -4.91
CA ARG A 9 -8.54 28.08 -6.36
C ARG A 9 -10.01 27.98 -6.70
N ALA A 10 -10.76 27.23 -5.90
CA ALA A 10 -12.20 27.05 -6.08
C ALA A 10 -13.05 28.05 -5.25
N HIS A 11 -12.39 28.91 -4.46
CA HIS A 11 -13.03 29.87 -3.54
C HIS A 11 -14.13 29.28 -2.66
N GLN A 12 -13.91 28.06 -2.16
CA GLN A 12 -14.90 27.37 -1.33
C GLN A 12 -14.25 26.51 -0.23
N PHE A 13 -14.99 26.27 0.84
CA PHE A 13 -14.59 25.30 1.87
C PHE A 13 -14.81 23.89 1.38
N LYS A 14 -13.84 23.04 1.57
CA LYS A 14 -13.90 21.61 1.25
C LYS A 14 -13.68 20.76 2.49
N ALA A 15 -14.43 19.69 2.60
CA ALA A 15 -14.22 18.69 3.63
C ALA A 15 -13.02 17.81 3.29
N LYS A 16 -12.31 17.38 4.31
CA LYS A 16 -11.25 16.35 4.23
C LYS A 16 -11.29 15.49 5.50
N PRO A 17 -10.71 14.28 5.49
CA PRO A 17 -10.57 13.52 6.72
C PRO A 17 -9.73 14.29 7.74
N HIS A 18 -10.17 14.30 8.99
CA HIS A 18 -9.41 14.94 10.07
C HIS A 18 -8.10 14.19 10.32
N ALA A 19 -7.04 14.90 10.73
CA ALA A 19 -5.73 14.32 10.99
C ALA A 19 -5.76 13.13 11.96
N LYS A 20 -6.59 13.18 12.98
CA LYS A 20 -6.80 12.05 13.92
C LYS A 20 -7.38 10.82 13.25
N SER A 21 -8.30 11.00 12.29
CA SER A 21 -8.88 9.89 11.53
C SER A 21 -7.86 9.24 10.59
N VAL A 22 -7.01 10.05 9.97
CA VAL A 22 -5.90 9.58 9.13
C VAL A 22 -4.87 8.80 9.98
N ALA A 23 -4.52 9.33 11.15
CA ALA A 23 -3.60 8.66 12.08
C ALA A 23 -4.16 7.31 12.56
N LYS A 24 -5.45 7.23 12.86
CA LYS A 24 -6.13 5.98 13.23
C LYS A 24 -6.10 4.96 12.09
N PHE A 25 -6.35 5.39 10.86
CA PHE A 25 -6.22 4.54 9.68
C PHE A 25 -4.80 4.01 9.51
N LYS A 26 -3.78 4.90 9.59
CA LYS A 26 -2.36 4.53 9.47
C LYS A 26 -1.95 3.51 10.54
N LYS A 27 -2.43 3.69 11.77
CA LYS A 27 -2.20 2.74 12.87
C LYS A 27 -2.79 1.37 12.55
N ARG A 28 -4.06 1.31 12.15
CA ARG A 28 -4.73 0.06 11.81
C ARG A 28 -4.10 -0.64 10.61
N MET A 29 -3.75 0.11 9.58
CA MET A 29 -3.01 -0.40 8.43
C MET A 29 -1.67 -1.03 8.86
N LYS A 30 -0.93 -0.38 9.78
CA LYS A 30 0.33 -0.89 10.31
C LYS A 30 0.14 -2.21 11.06
N GLU A 31 -0.91 -2.33 11.87
CA GLU A 31 -1.26 -3.57 12.57
C GLU A 31 -1.56 -4.71 11.59
N LEU A 32 -2.40 -4.46 10.59
CA LEU A 32 -2.80 -5.45 9.57
C LEU A 32 -1.64 -5.88 8.65
N THR A 33 -0.61 -5.07 8.53
CA THR A 33 0.60 -5.37 7.74
C THR A 33 1.80 -5.70 8.62
N CYS A 34 1.57 -6.09 9.86
CA CYS A 34 2.63 -6.51 10.75
C CYS A 34 3.31 -7.79 10.25
N ARG A 35 4.64 -7.77 10.16
CA ARG A 35 5.43 -8.89 9.66
C ARG A 35 5.45 -10.09 10.61
N SER A 36 5.26 -9.84 11.89
CA SER A 36 5.21 -10.87 12.94
C SER A 36 3.80 -11.44 13.16
N TRP A 37 2.79 -10.87 12.50
CA TRP A 37 1.45 -11.43 12.54
C TRP A 37 1.39 -12.68 11.67
N GLY A 38 1.23 -13.84 12.29
CA GLY A 38 1.35 -15.17 11.71
C GLY A 38 0.26 -15.59 10.72
N VAL A 39 -0.35 -14.67 9.99
CA VAL A 39 -1.35 -14.95 8.96
C VAL A 39 -0.77 -14.82 7.56
N SER A 40 -1.42 -15.47 6.59
CA SER A 40 -1.02 -15.40 5.18
C SER A 40 -1.12 -13.98 4.61
N ASN A 41 -0.35 -13.69 3.56
CA ASN A 41 -0.44 -12.42 2.87
C ASN A 41 -1.82 -12.21 2.23
N SER A 42 -2.48 -13.28 1.77
CA SER A 42 -3.87 -13.22 1.28
C SER A 42 -4.83 -12.73 2.35
N CYS A 43 -4.71 -13.23 3.58
CA CYS A 43 -5.52 -12.77 4.72
C CYS A 43 -5.25 -11.29 5.05
N LYS A 44 -3.99 -10.88 5.01
CA LYS A 44 -3.62 -9.47 5.21
C LYS A 44 -4.26 -8.56 4.17
N VAL A 45 -4.21 -8.95 2.90
CA VAL A 45 -4.83 -8.21 1.79
C VAL A 45 -6.34 -8.13 1.95
N GLU A 46 -7.00 -9.20 2.33
CA GLU A 46 -8.44 -9.22 2.58
C GLU A 46 -8.85 -8.24 3.69
N LYS A 47 -8.13 -8.25 4.81
CA LYS A 47 -8.36 -7.33 5.93
C LYS A 47 -8.07 -5.88 5.55
N LEU A 48 -7.03 -5.63 4.77
CA LEU A 48 -6.74 -4.31 4.21
C LEU A 48 -7.85 -3.82 3.31
N ASN A 49 -8.37 -4.68 2.43
CA ASN A 49 -9.48 -4.33 1.55
C ASN A 49 -10.73 -3.92 2.31
N GLN A 50 -11.05 -4.62 3.39
CA GLN A 50 -12.16 -4.27 4.28
C GLN A 50 -11.94 -2.88 4.90
N LEU A 51 -10.74 -2.61 5.41
CA LEU A 51 -10.38 -1.32 5.99
C LEU A 51 -10.46 -0.20 4.96
N ILE A 52 -9.90 -0.40 3.78
CA ILE A 52 -9.88 0.58 2.67
C ILE A 52 -11.30 0.94 2.24
N ARG A 53 -12.13 -0.06 1.96
CA ARG A 53 -13.52 0.15 1.52
C ARG A 53 -14.35 0.87 2.56
N GLY A 54 -14.26 0.45 3.81
CA GLY A 54 -14.99 1.08 4.91
C GLY A 54 -14.59 2.54 5.10
N TRP A 55 -13.30 2.82 5.07
CA TRP A 55 -12.78 4.17 5.27
C TRP A 55 -13.14 5.11 4.10
N ILE A 56 -12.98 4.66 2.86
CA ILE A 56 -13.34 5.46 1.68
C ILE A 56 -14.84 5.69 1.60
N ASN A 57 -15.67 4.68 1.85
CA ASN A 57 -17.13 4.84 1.86
C ASN A 57 -17.60 5.87 2.87
N TYR A 58 -16.91 5.96 4.02
CA TYR A 58 -17.22 6.97 5.03
C TYR A 58 -16.78 8.38 4.62
N PHE A 59 -15.59 8.52 4.05
CA PHE A 59 -14.97 9.82 3.75
C PHE A 59 -15.11 10.29 2.29
N LYS A 60 -15.79 9.54 1.43
CA LYS A 60 -15.85 9.79 -0.04
C LYS A 60 -16.34 11.17 -0.45
N ILE A 61 -17.12 11.83 0.38
CA ILE A 61 -17.59 13.21 0.14
C ILE A 61 -16.47 14.24 0.29
N GLY A 62 -15.38 13.88 0.93
CA GLY A 62 -14.23 14.75 1.15
C GLY A 62 -13.23 14.72 0.00
N SER A 63 -12.41 15.76 -0.08
CA SER A 63 -11.30 15.83 -1.03
C SER A 63 -10.13 14.99 -0.54
N MET A 64 -9.91 13.81 -1.13
CA MET A 64 -8.95 12.81 -0.65
C MET A 64 -7.94 12.31 -1.69
N LYS A 65 -8.00 12.77 -2.93
CA LYS A 65 -7.20 12.22 -4.03
C LYS A 65 -5.69 12.11 -3.69
N ARG A 66 -5.11 13.18 -3.16
CA ARG A 66 -3.70 13.22 -2.78
C ARG A 66 -3.41 12.27 -1.62
N LEU A 67 -4.28 12.25 -0.62
CA LEU A 67 -4.16 11.37 0.54
C LEU A 67 -4.28 9.90 0.14
N CYS A 68 -5.21 9.56 -0.75
CA CYS A 68 -5.34 8.19 -1.27
C CYS A 68 -4.07 7.73 -1.99
N LYS A 69 -3.45 8.60 -2.80
CA LYS A 69 -2.16 8.32 -3.44
C LYS A 69 -1.05 8.00 -2.43
N GLU A 70 -0.93 8.84 -1.40
CA GLU A 70 0.07 8.65 -0.34
C GLU A 70 -0.15 7.34 0.42
N LEU A 71 -1.39 7.06 0.83
CA LEU A 71 -1.73 5.85 1.57
C LEU A 71 -1.56 4.59 0.72
N ASP A 72 -1.92 4.62 -0.55
CA ASP A 72 -1.68 3.50 -1.49
C ASP A 72 -0.19 3.16 -1.59
N SER A 73 0.65 4.16 -1.75
CA SER A 73 2.10 3.97 -1.81
C SER A 73 2.63 3.32 -0.52
N ARG A 74 2.13 3.76 0.62
CA ARG A 74 2.50 3.22 1.92
C ARG A 74 2.02 1.78 2.13
N ILE A 75 0.80 1.46 1.71
CA ILE A 75 0.25 0.10 1.76
C ILE A 75 1.09 -0.86 0.91
N ARG A 76 1.41 -0.48 -0.33
CA ARG A 76 2.25 -1.29 -1.22
C ARG A 76 3.64 -1.54 -0.62
N TYR A 77 4.26 -0.52 -0.08
CA TYR A 77 5.56 -0.64 0.59
C TYR A 77 5.50 -1.64 1.75
N ARG A 78 4.50 -1.54 2.60
CA ARG A 78 4.35 -2.45 3.74
C ARG A 78 4.08 -3.89 3.32
N LEU A 79 3.28 -4.10 2.27
CA LEU A 79 3.05 -5.45 1.71
C LEU A 79 4.32 -6.03 1.08
N ARG A 80 5.15 -5.21 0.42
CA ARG A 80 6.47 -5.66 -0.07
C ARG A 80 7.34 -6.19 1.07
N MET A 81 7.34 -5.51 2.20
CA MET A 81 8.08 -6.00 3.38
C MET A 81 7.55 -7.34 3.89
N CYS A 82 6.24 -7.54 3.90
CA CYS A 82 5.64 -8.82 4.29
C CYS A 82 6.01 -9.95 3.32
N ILE A 83 5.95 -9.68 2.01
CA ILE A 83 6.31 -10.65 0.96
C ILE A 83 7.79 -10.98 1.03
N TRP A 84 8.66 -9.98 1.18
CA TRP A 84 10.10 -10.19 1.31
C TRP A 84 10.46 -11.06 2.51
N LYS A 85 9.84 -10.83 3.65
CA LYS A 85 10.01 -11.65 4.83
C LYS A 85 9.52 -13.09 4.62
N GLN A 86 8.41 -13.27 3.90
CA GLN A 86 7.85 -14.59 3.59
C GLN A 86 8.80 -15.43 2.73
N TRP A 87 9.58 -14.81 1.86
CA TRP A 87 10.55 -15.52 1.01
C TRP A 87 11.74 -16.08 1.78
N LYS A 88 11.93 -15.69 3.01
CA LYS A 88 12.89 -16.20 4.04
C LYS A 88 14.35 -16.22 3.61
N THR A 89 14.74 -17.06 2.64
CA THR A 89 16.12 -17.32 2.26
C THR A 89 16.52 -16.54 1.01
N PRO A 90 17.84 -16.21 0.82
CA PRO A 90 18.32 -15.57 -0.40
C PRO A 90 17.97 -16.34 -1.67
N GLN A 91 18.06 -17.67 -1.64
CA GLN A 91 17.74 -18.54 -2.78
C GLN A 91 16.27 -18.37 -3.21
N ASN A 92 15.33 -18.39 -2.25
CA ASN A 92 13.92 -18.14 -2.54
C ASN A 92 13.66 -16.74 -3.05
N ARG A 93 14.37 -15.75 -2.53
CA ARG A 93 14.29 -14.35 -3.00
C ARG A 93 14.74 -14.22 -4.44
N ILE A 94 15.87 -14.81 -4.81
CA ILE A 94 16.37 -14.84 -6.19
C ILE A 94 15.34 -15.49 -7.11
N LYS A 95 14.88 -16.68 -6.75
CA LYS A 95 13.89 -17.44 -7.53
C LYS A 95 12.61 -16.63 -7.78
N ASN A 96 12.07 -16.02 -6.72
CA ASN A 96 10.83 -15.23 -6.82
C ASN A 96 11.05 -13.93 -7.62
N LEU A 97 12.17 -13.22 -7.42
CA LEU A 97 12.50 -12.03 -8.20
C LEU A 97 12.64 -12.35 -9.69
N MET A 98 13.28 -13.44 -10.04
CA MET A 98 13.40 -13.89 -11.43
C MET A 98 12.04 -14.23 -12.05
N LYS A 99 11.16 -14.89 -11.30
CA LYS A 99 9.76 -15.13 -11.74
C LYS A 99 9.00 -13.84 -12.01
N LEU A 100 9.34 -12.77 -11.31
CA LEU A 100 8.72 -11.46 -11.45
C LEU A 100 9.40 -10.59 -12.54
N GLY A 101 10.33 -11.14 -13.30
CA GLY A 101 10.95 -10.48 -14.43
C GLY A 101 12.24 -9.72 -14.12
N VAL A 102 12.81 -9.90 -12.93
CA VAL A 102 14.11 -9.33 -12.56
C VAL A 102 15.21 -10.23 -13.13
N ASP A 103 16.26 -9.63 -13.73
CA ASP A 103 17.42 -10.38 -14.23
C ASP A 103 18.20 -11.04 -13.07
N LYS A 104 18.91 -12.12 -13.41
CA LYS A 104 19.61 -12.96 -12.42
C LYS A 104 20.60 -12.17 -11.58
N ASP A 105 21.41 -11.32 -12.21
CA ASP A 105 22.47 -10.58 -11.51
C ASP A 105 21.89 -9.56 -10.53
N THR A 106 20.86 -8.81 -10.95
CA THR A 106 20.14 -7.87 -10.10
C THR A 106 19.41 -8.58 -8.95
N ALA A 107 18.79 -9.72 -9.23
CA ALA A 107 18.14 -10.54 -8.22
C ALA A 107 19.14 -11.04 -7.16
N TRP A 108 20.31 -11.49 -7.60
CA TRP A 108 21.40 -11.93 -6.75
C TRP A 108 21.90 -10.82 -5.81
N ILE A 109 22.26 -9.69 -6.39
CA ILE A 109 22.71 -8.51 -5.64
C ILE A 109 21.64 -8.09 -4.63
N THR A 110 20.38 -8.02 -5.04
CA THR A 110 19.27 -7.62 -4.16
C THR A 110 19.06 -8.60 -3.00
N ALA A 111 19.13 -9.91 -3.27
CA ALA A 111 18.94 -10.95 -2.25
C ALA A 111 20.05 -10.99 -1.21
N TYR A 112 21.29 -10.71 -1.59
CA TYR A 112 22.46 -10.77 -0.73
C TYR A 112 22.95 -9.41 -0.21
N THR A 113 22.20 -8.34 -0.42
CA THR A 113 22.60 -6.99 0.03
C THR A 113 22.82 -6.89 1.55
N GLY A 114 22.29 -7.79 2.35
CA GLY A 114 22.43 -7.78 3.81
C GLY A 114 21.76 -6.57 4.50
N SER A 115 21.09 -5.73 3.73
CA SER A 115 20.45 -4.51 4.21
C SER A 115 19.14 -4.79 4.95
N ARG A 116 18.74 -3.83 5.77
CA ARG A 116 17.42 -3.89 6.45
C ARG A 116 16.28 -4.04 5.44
N ILE A 117 15.28 -4.84 5.76
CA ILE A 117 14.09 -5.09 4.93
C ILE A 117 13.45 -3.79 4.44
N ALA A 118 13.36 -2.79 5.31
CA ALA A 118 12.80 -1.49 4.98
C ALA A 118 13.55 -0.80 3.83
N TYR A 119 14.86 -0.86 3.82
CA TYR A 119 15.69 -0.27 2.76
C TYR A 119 15.54 -1.03 1.44
N VAL A 120 15.62 -2.35 1.47
CA VAL A 120 15.49 -3.19 0.27
C VAL A 120 14.14 -2.97 -0.41
N CYS A 121 13.05 -2.91 0.37
CA CYS A 121 11.70 -2.74 -0.17
C CYS A 121 11.40 -1.35 -0.74
N GLN A 122 12.28 -0.36 -0.52
CA GLN A 122 12.20 0.96 -1.15
C GLN A 122 12.92 1.04 -2.50
N ARG A 123 13.77 0.06 -2.81
CA ARG A 123 14.56 0.09 -4.06
C ARG A 123 13.68 -0.10 -5.29
N ARG A 124 14.15 0.46 -6.42
CA ARG A 124 13.48 0.37 -7.72
C ARG A 124 13.19 -1.07 -8.13
N VAL A 125 14.12 -1.99 -7.85
CA VAL A 125 13.96 -3.43 -8.15
C VAL A 125 12.70 -3.99 -7.50
N MET A 126 12.46 -3.68 -6.23
CA MET A 126 11.27 -4.15 -5.51
C MET A 126 10.00 -3.47 -5.99
N ASN A 127 10.08 -2.18 -6.35
CA ASN A 127 8.95 -1.46 -6.96
C ASN A 127 8.57 -2.02 -8.33
N PHE A 128 9.55 -2.46 -9.12
CA PHE A 128 9.33 -3.14 -10.38
C PHE A 128 8.78 -4.56 -10.20
N ALA A 129 9.38 -5.34 -9.32
CA ALA A 129 9.01 -6.74 -9.09
C ALA A 129 7.60 -6.88 -8.49
N ILE A 130 7.28 -6.05 -7.50
CA ILE A 130 5.99 -6.04 -6.81
C ILE A 130 5.35 -4.67 -7.02
N ASN A 131 4.86 -4.45 -8.23
CA ASN A 131 4.20 -3.20 -8.63
C ASN A 131 2.71 -3.19 -8.29
N LYS A 132 2.05 -2.06 -8.59
CA LYS A 132 0.61 -1.88 -8.37
C LYS A 132 -0.22 -2.94 -9.08
N GLU A 133 0.09 -3.23 -10.37
CA GLU A 133 -0.67 -4.17 -11.18
C GLU A 133 -0.62 -5.60 -10.61
N ARG A 134 0.54 -6.04 -10.15
CA ARG A 134 0.69 -7.37 -9.53
C ARG A 134 -0.03 -7.49 -8.21
N LEU A 135 0.03 -6.46 -7.38
CA LEU A 135 -0.73 -6.43 -6.14
C LEU A 135 -2.24 -6.38 -6.38
N THR A 136 -2.69 -5.68 -7.42
CA THR A 136 -4.10 -5.68 -7.84
C THR A 136 -4.54 -7.08 -8.31
N LYS A 137 -3.72 -7.77 -9.10
CA LYS A 137 -3.97 -9.17 -9.48
C LYS A 137 -4.01 -10.12 -8.28
N PHE A 138 -3.23 -9.84 -7.25
CA PHE A 138 -3.25 -10.59 -5.99
C PHE A 138 -4.50 -10.30 -5.14
N GLY A 139 -5.28 -9.28 -5.49
CA GLY A 139 -6.54 -8.94 -4.87
C GLY A 139 -6.55 -7.64 -4.05
N LEU A 140 -5.44 -6.89 -4.03
CA LEU A 140 -5.39 -5.60 -3.31
C LEU A 140 -6.23 -4.53 -4.01
N VAL A 141 -7.13 -3.90 -3.27
CA VAL A 141 -7.88 -2.73 -3.73
C VAL A 141 -7.01 -1.48 -3.63
N SER A 142 -6.87 -0.74 -4.74
CA SER A 142 -6.23 0.57 -4.72
C SER A 142 -7.19 1.61 -4.12
N MET A 143 -6.72 2.34 -3.11
CA MET A 143 -7.50 3.41 -2.48
C MET A 143 -7.88 4.50 -3.48
N LEU A 144 -6.93 4.91 -4.33
CA LEU A 144 -7.16 5.95 -5.31
C LEU A 144 -8.20 5.54 -6.35
N ASP A 145 -8.08 4.32 -6.89
CA ASP A 145 -9.01 3.82 -7.90
C ASP A 145 -10.42 3.65 -7.32
N TYR A 146 -10.52 3.07 -6.14
CA TYR A 146 -11.80 2.90 -5.44
C TYR A 146 -12.46 4.25 -5.08
N TYR A 147 -11.67 5.21 -4.60
CA TYR A 147 -12.16 6.56 -4.33
C TYR A 147 -12.65 7.26 -5.61
N THR A 148 -11.88 7.19 -6.69
CA THR A 148 -12.24 7.80 -7.98
C THR A 148 -13.54 7.19 -8.53
N GLU A 149 -13.66 5.86 -8.49
CA GLU A 149 -14.86 5.14 -8.89
C GLU A 149 -16.09 5.58 -8.08
N ARG A 150 -15.97 5.68 -6.75
CA ARG A 150 -17.06 6.10 -5.87
C ARG A 150 -17.42 7.56 -6.00
N CYS A 151 -16.49 8.44 -6.35
CA CYS A 151 -16.78 9.84 -6.62
C CYS A 151 -17.50 10.05 -7.95
N VAL A 152 -17.22 9.22 -8.97
CA VAL A 152 -17.89 9.31 -10.28
C VAL A 152 -19.35 8.81 -10.19
N THR A 153 -19.61 7.83 -9.31
CA THR A 153 -20.96 7.26 -9.10
C THR A 153 -21.85 8.08 -8.15
N CYS A 154 -21.28 9.11 -7.55
CA CYS A 154 -22.01 10.11 -6.77
C CYS A 154 -22.28 11.35 -7.61
#